data_fb71a3c9f4e3a9af8e754e1c643afea3
#
_entry.id   fb71a3c9f4e3a9af8e754e1c643afea3
#
_cell.length_a   1.000
_cell.length_b   1.000
_cell.length_c   1.000
_cell.angle_alpha   90.00
_cell.angle_beta   90.00
_cell.angle_gamma   90.00
#
_symmetry.space_group_name_H-M   'P 1'
#
loop_
_entity.id
_entity.type
_entity.pdbx_description
1 polymer ?
#
loop_
_entity_poly.entity_id
_entity_poly.type
_entity_poly.pdbx_seq_one_letter_code
_entity_poly.pdbx_strand_id
1 'polypeptide(L)'
;DGTDASTVIEETIQIIHWRLRALIFLRRFNDLKMEVIRLRLLPSHAGTLPSWVPLRLILEGIESTVYAIGLENDEQEDYDAILDSIYKLREKTDEKDALFKLDSVLVNILVSRTEWRLALGTLDNMLGCVEEAVQAWLK
;
A
#
# COMPACT_ATOMS: atom_id res chain seq x y z
N ASP A 1 -21.52 6.30 -21.02
CA ASP A 1 -22.17 5.42 -20.06
C ASP A 1 -21.23 5.17 -18.85
N GLY A 2 -21.62 5.70 -17.67
CA GLY A 2 -20.78 5.65 -16.47
C GLY A 2 -20.48 4.24 -15.97
N THR A 3 -21.31 3.26 -16.27
CA THR A 3 -21.12 1.87 -15.89
C THR A 3 -19.94 1.25 -16.64
N ASP A 4 -19.83 1.55 -17.93
CA ASP A 4 -18.73 1.01 -18.76
C ASP A 4 -17.38 1.60 -18.34
N ALA A 5 -17.32 2.88 -18.01
CA ALA A 5 -16.10 3.52 -17.52
C ALA A 5 -15.64 2.92 -16.20
N SER A 6 -16.56 2.64 -15.28
CA SER A 6 -16.28 2.03 -14.00
C SER A 6 -15.72 0.60 -14.15
N THR A 7 -16.30 -0.17 -15.07
CA THR A 7 -15.86 -1.53 -15.38
C THR A 7 -14.44 -1.53 -15.98
N VAL A 8 -14.17 -0.61 -16.91
CA VAL A 8 -12.85 -0.47 -17.53
C VAL A 8 -11.79 -0.11 -16.48
N ILE A 9 -12.11 0.77 -15.53
CA ILE A 9 -11.20 1.14 -14.44
C ILE A 9 -10.89 -0.08 -13.59
N GLU A 10 -11.91 -0.88 -13.20
CA GLU A 10 -11.72 -2.08 -12.40
C GLU A 10 -10.85 -3.12 -13.11
N GLU A 11 -11.09 -3.35 -14.40
CA GLU A 11 -10.29 -4.27 -15.20
C GLU A 11 -8.85 -3.80 -15.31
N THR A 12 -8.63 -2.51 -15.50
CA THR A 12 -7.29 -1.91 -15.59
C THR A 12 -6.54 -2.10 -14.28
N ILE A 13 -7.18 -1.85 -13.14
CA ILE A 13 -6.58 -2.04 -11.82
C ILE A 13 -6.20 -3.50 -11.62
N GLN A 14 -7.06 -4.42 -12.03
CA GLN A 14 -6.80 -5.87 -11.90
C GLN A 14 -5.60 -6.29 -12.74
N ILE A 15 -5.47 -5.77 -13.95
CA ILE A 15 -4.32 -6.03 -14.83
C ILE A 15 -3.05 -5.49 -14.20
N ILE A 16 -3.06 -4.28 -13.69
CA ILE A 16 -1.91 -3.67 -13.00
C ILE A 16 -1.52 -4.50 -11.78
N HIS A 17 -2.49 -4.89 -10.97
CA HIS A 17 -2.25 -5.74 -9.79
C HIS A 17 -1.52 -7.03 -10.17
N TRP A 18 -2.03 -7.78 -11.14
CA TRP A 18 -1.42 -9.04 -11.56
C TRP A 18 -0.04 -8.84 -12.17
N ARG A 19 0.14 -7.76 -12.94
CA ARG A 19 1.44 -7.44 -13.55
C ARG A 19 2.50 -7.17 -12.49
N LEU A 20 2.17 -6.34 -11.49
CA LEU A 20 3.08 -6.03 -10.39
C LEU A 20 3.41 -7.29 -9.56
N ARG A 21 2.41 -8.11 -9.26
CA ARG A 21 2.60 -9.37 -8.53
C ARG A 21 3.48 -10.34 -9.30
N ALA A 22 3.28 -10.47 -10.61
CA ALA A 22 4.11 -11.33 -11.45
C ALA A 22 5.58 -10.89 -11.42
N LEU A 23 5.86 -9.60 -11.51
CA LEU A 23 7.21 -9.07 -11.43
C LEU A 23 7.85 -9.35 -10.08
N ILE A 24 7.10 -9.26 -8.98
CA ILE A 24 7.57 -9.60 -7.64
C ILE A 24 7.90 -11.10 -7.56
N PHE A 25 7.02 -11.98 -8.02
CA PHE A 25 7.25 -13.43 -8.01
C PHE A 25 8.45 -13.85 -8.84
N LEU A 26 8.66 -13.19 -9.99
CA LEU A 26 9.79 -13.46 -10.86
C LEU A 26 11.08 -12.80 -10.38
N ARG A 27 11.00 -12.03 -9.30
CA ARG A 27 12.12 -11.25 -8.75
C ARG A 27 12.74 -10.29 -9.76
N ARG A 28 11.93 -9.77 -10.67
CA ARG A 28 12.36 -8.78 -11.65
C ARG A 28 12.17 -7.37 -11.08
N PHE A 29 12.96 -7.04 -10.06
CA PHE A 29 12.79 -5.81 -9.28
C PHE A 29 13.12 -4.54 -10.06
N ASN A 30 14.05 -4.60 -11.00
CA ASN A 30 14.34 -3.46 -11.87
C ASN A 30 13.14 -3.13 -12.77
N ASP A 31 12.52 -4.16 -13.34
CA ASP A 31 11.32 -3.99 -14.14
C ASP A 31 10.14 -3.52 -13.30
N LEU A 32 10.03 -4.03 -12.07
CA LEU A 32 9.02 -3.59 -11.11
C LEU A 32 9.17 -2.10 -10.81
N LYS A 33 10.38 -1.65 -10.54
CA LYS A 33 10.68 -0.24 -10.26
C LYS A 33 10.31 0.64 -11.45
N MET A 34 10.68 0.23 -12.66
CA MET A 34 10.35 0.97 -13.88
C MET A 34 8.84 1.04 -14.10
N GLU A 35 8.12 -0.04 -13.84
CA GLU A 35 6.68 -0.09 -13.98
C GLU A 35 5.99 0.85 -12.98
N VAL A 36 6.43 0.85 -11.73
CA VAL A 36 5.90 1.73 -10.68
C VAL A 36 6.13 3.20 -11.04
N ILE A 37 7.31 3.54 -11.58
CA ILE A 37 7.63 4.89 -12.03
C ILE A 37 6.73 5.29 -13.21
N ARG A 38 6.58 4.41 -14.18
CA ARG A 38 5.78 4.65 -15.38
C ARG A 38 4.31 4.91 -15.03
N LEU A 39 3.78 4.19 -14.06
CA LEU A 39 2.40 4.31 -13.60
C LEU A 39 2.21 5.45 -12.57
N ARG A 40 3.28 6.13 -12.20
CA ARG A 40 3.29 7.20 -11.18
C ARG A 40 2.74 6.74 -9.83
N LEU A 41 3.07 5.51 -9.45
CA LEU A 41 2.64 4.92 -8.19
C LEU A 41 3.66 5.11 -7.06
N LEU A 42 4.76 5.81 -7.32
CA LEU A 42 5.72 6.13 -6.26
C LEU A 42 5.05 6.97 -5.17
N PRO A 43 5.42 6.79 -3.90
CA PRO A 43 4.88 7.59 -2.80
C PRO A 43 5.00 9.10 -3.04
N SER A 44 6.08 9.55 -3.66
CA SER A 44 6.30 10.95 -3.99
C SER A 44 5.26 11.52 -4.96
N HIS A 45 4.62 10.66 -5.76
CA HIS A 45 3.60 11.05 -6.72
C HIS A 45 2.17 10.94 -6.18
N ALA A 46 1.99 10.40 -4.96
CA ALA A 46 0.67 10.13 -4.41
C ALA A 46 -0.20 11.39 -4.32
N GLY A 47 0.41 12.54 -4.02
CA GLY A 47 -0.30 13.81 -3.96
C GLY A 47 -0.68 14.41 -5.30
N THR A 48 -0.11 13.90 -6.40
CA THR A 48 -0.37 14.40 -7.76
C THR A 48 -1.32 13.50 -8.54
N LEU A 49 -1.72 12.36 -7.96
CA LEU A 49 -2.65 11.45 -8.60
C LEU A 49 -4.06 12.04 -8.62
N PRO A 50 -4.84 11.78 -9.68
CA PRO A 50 -6.24 12.19 -9.71
C PRO A 50 -7.02 11.59 -8.54
N SER A 51 -8.01 12.32 -8.04
CA SER A 51 -8.83 11.90 -6.91
C SER A 51 -9.60 10.59 -7.13
N TRP A 52 -9.84 10.23 -8.40
CA TRP A 52 -10.55 8.99 -8.74
C TRP A 52 -9.69 7.73 -8.61
N VAL A 53 -8.35 7.87 -8.43
CA VAL A 53 -7.45 6.72 -8.28
C VAL A 53 -7.78 6.02 -6.95
N PRO A 54 -8.16 4.74 -6.98
CA PRO A 54 -8.54 4.05 -5.75
C PRO A 54 -7.36 3.82 -4.82
N LEU A 55 -7.63 3.88 -3.53
CA LEU A 55 -6.64 3.68 -2.49
C LEU A 55 -5.88 2.36 -2.66
N ARG A 56 -6.56 1.29 -3.05
CA ARG A 56 -5.91 -0.02 -3.24
C ARG A 56 -4.81 0.01 -4.30
N LEU A 57 -4.95 0.83 -5.34
CA LEU A 57 -3.92 0.97 -6.36
C LEU A 57 -2.71 1.72 -5.81
N ILE A 58 -2.96 2.75 -5.00
CA ILE A 58 -1.91 3.49 -4.31
C ILE A 58 -1.13 2.56 -3.38
N LEU A 59 -1.84 1.70 -2.64
CA LEU A 59 -1.22 0.72 -1.75
C LEU A 59 -0.39 -0.32 -2.50
N GLU A 60 -0.87 -0.78 -3.65
CA GLU A 60 -0.11 -1.67 -4.53
C GLU A 60 1.21 -1.02 -4.96
N GLY A 61 1.15 0.25 -5.34
CA GLY A 61 2.33 1.01 -5.72
C GLY A 61 3.34 1.15 -4.58
N ILE A 62 2.85 1.46 -3.38
CA ILE A 62 3.68 1.59 -2.19
C ILE A 62 4.35 0.26 -1.85
N GLU A 63 3.58 -0.82 -1.81
CA GLU A 63 4.08 -2.16 -1.52
C GLU A 63 5.13 -2.60 -2.55
N SER A 64 4.85 -2.39 -3.83
CA SER A 64 5.78 -2.70 -4.91
C SER A 64 7.07 -1.91 -4.81
N THR A 65 6.98 -0.63 -4.43
CA THR A 65 8.14 0.22 -4.21
C THR A 65 9.01 -0.32 -3.07
N VAL A 66 8.39 -0.78 -1.99
CA VAL A 66 9.12 -1.38 -0.87
C VAL A 66 9.90 -2.61 -1.31
N TYR A 67 9.28 -3.50 -2.09
CA TYR A 67 9.98 -4.66 -2.63
C TYR A 67 11.14 -4.28 -3.54
N ALA A 68 10.95 -3.28 -4.39
CA ALA A 68 11.99 -2.84 -5.30
C ALA A 68 13.19 -2.19 -4.59
N ILE A 69 12.91 -1.33 -3.60
CA ILE A 69 13.95 -0.61 -2.84
C ILE A 69 14.63 -1.53 -1.84
N GLY A 70 13.88 -2.36 -1.14
CA GLY A 70 14.37 -3.21 -0.06
C GLY A 70 15.44 -4.21 -0.47
N LEU A 71 15.58 -4.46 -1.76
CA LEU A 71 16.52 -5.44 -2.29
C LEU A 71 17.76 -4.84 -2.94
N GLU A 72 17.73 -3.55 -3.27
CA GLU A 72 18.84 -2.91 -3.94
C GLU A 72 19.64 -1.95 -3.08
N ASN A 73 18.99 -1.24 -2.15
CA ASN A 73 19.67 -0.17 -1.39
C ASN A 73 19.12 0.01 0.02
N ASP A 74 20.02 0.25 0.98
CA ASP A 74 19.69 0.66 2.34
C ASP A 74 19.48 2.18 2.44
N GLU A 75 18.82 2.79 1.47
CA GLU A 75 18.57 4.22 1.51
C GLU A 75 17.43 4.54 2.48
N GLN A 76 17.79 5.00 3.67
CA GLN A 76 16.88 5.36 4.74
C GLN A 76 15.89 6.44 4.30
N GLU A 77 16.34 7.38 3.48
CA GLU A 77 15.52 8.48 2.98
C GLU A 77 14.30 7.99 2.19
N ASP A 78 14.47 6.95 1.37
CA ASP A 78 13.37 6.38 0.57
C ASP A 78 12.31 5.74 1.46
N TYR A 79 12.75 5.05 2.52
CA TYR A 79 11.84 4.45 3.50
C TYR A 79 11.08 5.51 4.29
N ASP A 80 11.75 6.56 4.70
CA ASP A 80 11.13 7.66 5.42
C ASP A 80 10.06 8.35 4.57
N ALA A 81 10.33 8.53 3.27
CA ALA A 81 9.35 9.08 2.33
C ALA A 81 8.13 8.17 2.19
N ILE A 82 8.33 6.86 2.14
CA ILE A 82 7.25 5.87 2.06
C ILE A 82 6.41 5.91 3.33
N LEU A 83 7.04 5.89 4.49
CA LEU A 83 6.35 5.95 5.78
C LEU A 83 5.53 7.23 5.92
N ASP A 84 6.11 8.37 5.54
CA ASP A 84 5.43 9.65 5.56
C ASP A 84 4.17 9.63 4.67
N SER A 85 4.27 9.05 3.49
CA SER A 85 3.15 8.90 2.57
C SER A 85 2.03 8.05 3.16
N ILE A 86 2.38 6.95 3.83
CA ILE A 86 1.41 6.07 4.48
C ILE A 86 0.69 6.80 5.62
N TYR A 87 1.43 7.52 6.46
CA TYR A 87 0.82 8.28 7.56
C TYR A 87 -0.11 9.37 7.05
N LYS A 88 0.25 10.05 5.96
CA LYS A 88 -0.61 11.06 5.34
C LYS A 88 -1.90 10.43 4.78
N LEU A 89 -1.79 9.29 4.12
CA LEU A 89 -2.97 8.56 3.63
C LEU A 89 -3.85 8.11 4.77
N ARG A 90 -3.26 7.67 5.87
CA ARG A 90 -3.98 7.23 7.07
C ARG A 90 -4.81 8.36 7.67
N GLU A 91 -4.27 9.56 7.74
CA GLU A 91 -4.99 10.75 8.23
C GLU A 91 -6.21 11.09 7.39
N LYS A 92 -6.15 10.83 6.09
CA LYS A 92 -7.22 11.13 5.13
C LYS A 92 -8.25 10.02 5.01
N THR A 93 -8.01 8.85 5.60
CA THR A 93 -8.83 7.66 5.40
C THR A 93 -9.71 7.41 6.62
N ASP A 94 -11.02 7.39 6.42
CA ASP A 94 -12.00 7.17 7.50
C ASP A 94 -12.55 5.74 7.48
N GLU A 95 -12.46 5.05 6.36
CA GLU A 95 -13.01 3.70 6.21
C GLU A 95 -12.15 2.67 6.93
N LYS A 96 -12.77 1.83 7.78
CA LYS A 96 -12.06 0.85 8.61
C LYS A 96 -11.31 -0.20 7.79
N ASP A 97 -11.91 -0.70 6.71
CA ASP A 97 -11.26 -1.70 5.85
C ASP A 97 -10.01 -1.13 5.18
N ALA A 98 -10.10 0.10 4.71
CA ALA A 98 -8.96 0.80 4.11
C ALA A 98 -7.85 1.05 5.12
N LEU A 99 -8.20 1.46 6.35
CA LEU A 99 -7.24 1.63 7.44
C LEU A 99 -6.56 0.32 7.79
N PHE A 100 -7.30 -0.78 7.82
CA PHE A 100 -6.73 -2.11 8.08
C PHE A 100 -5.70 -2.50 7.02
N LYS A 101 -5.99 -2.24 5.75
CA LYS A 101 -5.05 -2.51 4.65
C LYS A 101 -3.81 -1.62 4.73
N LEU A 102 -3.98 -0.34 5.03
CA LEU A 102 -2.87 0.59 5.25
C LEU A 102 -1.97 0.12 6.39
N ASP A 103 -2.56 -0.26 7.51
CA ASP A 103 -1.83 -0.74 8.67
C ASP A 103 -1.10 -2.05 8.38
N SER A 104 -1.69 -2.93 7.57
CA SER A 104 -1.03 -4.18 7.13
C SER A 104 0.23 -3.90 6.32
N VAL A 105 0.16 -2.97 5.38
CA VAL A 105 1.32 -2.54 4.59
C VAL A 105 2.37 -1.89 5.49
N LEU A 106 1.92 -1.03 6.41
CA LEU A 106 2.79 -0.35 7.37
C LEU A 106 3.55 -1.36 8.25
N VAL A 107 2.86 -2.36 8.78
CA VAL A 107 3.49 -3.42 9.59
C VAL A 107 4.56 -4.16 8.78
N ASN A 108 4.25 -4.52 7.53
CA ASN A 108 5.22 -5.20 6.67
C ASN A 108 6.49 -4.38 6.48
N ILE A 109 6.36 -3.08 6.27
CA ILE A 109 7.49 -2.17 6.12
C ILE A 109 8.28 -2.08 7.42
N LEU A 110 7.61 -1.86 8.54
CA LEU A 110 8.26 -1.72 9.85
C LEU A 110 9.00 -2.99 10.25
N VAL A 111 8.40 -4.16 10.01
CA VAL A 111 9.04 -5.45 10.28
C VAL A 111 10.28 -5.63 9.40
N SER A 112 10.19 -5.30 8.13
CA SER A 112 11.32 -5.41 7.20
C SER A 112 12.50 -4.51 7.60
N ARG A 113 12.22 -3.42 8.31
CA ARG A 113 13.23 -2.48 8.81
C ARG A 113 13.61 -2.72 10.26
N THR A 114 13.12 -3.79 10.87
CA THR A 114 13.37 -4.15 12.28
C THR A 114 12.89 -3.11 13.29
N GLU A 115 11.88 -2.31 12.92
CA GLU A 115 11.25 -1.33 13.79
C GLU A 115 10.15 -2.01 14.63
N TRP A 116 10.57 -2.90 15.53
CA TRP A 116 9.69 -3.80 16.25
C TRP A 116 8.67 -3.10 17.15
N ARG A 117 9.06 -2.00 17.81
CA ARG A 117 8.15 -1.27 18.71
C ARG A 117 7.01 -0.62 17.96
N LEU A 118 7.32 0.02 16.83
CA LEU A 118 6.31 0.66 16.00
C LEU A 118 5.40 -0.39 15.35
N ALA A 119 5.98 -1.50 14.90
CA ALA A 119 5.20 -2.61 14.33
C ALA A 119 4.24 -3.19 15.37
N LEU A 120 4.71 -3.40 16.60
CA LEU A 120 3.89 -3.93 17.68
C LEU A 120 2.76 -2.98 18.03
N GLY A 121 3.03 -1.68 18.11
CA GLY A 121 1.99 -0.67 18.38
C GLY A 121 0.91 -0.66 17.29
N THR A 122 1.31 -0.77 16.03
CA THR A 122 0.37 -0.85 14.89
C THR A 122 -0.47 -2.12 14.97
N LEU A 123 0.17 -3.25 15.29
CA LEU A 123 -0.54 -4.54 15.45
C LEU A 123 -1.55 -4.49 16.61
N ASP A 124 -1.19 -3.86 17.71
CA ASP A 124 -2.11 -3.69 18.85
C ASP A 124 -3.35 -2.90 18.45
N ASN A 125 -3.19 -1.85 17.66
CA ASN A 125 -4.32 -1.08 17.14
C ASN A 125 -5.20 -1.93 16.20
N MET A 126 -4.58 -2.76 15.35
CA MET A 126 -5.31 -3.66 14.46
C MET A 126 -6.09 -4.71 15.25
N LEU A 127 -5.49 -5.27 16.31
CA LEU A 127 -6.15 -6.25 17.18
C LEU A 127 -7.32 -5.63 17.91
N GLY A 128 -7.20 -4.39 18.38
CA GLY A 128 -8.31 -3.67 19.01
C GLY A 128 -9.50 -3.54 18.07
N CYS A 129 -9.27 -3.22 16.81
CA CYS A 129 -10.33 -3.15 15.79
C CYS A 129 -10.98 -4.52 15.54
N VAL A 130 -10.18 -5.59 15.50
CA VAL A 130 -10.69 -6.96 15.34
C VAL A 130 -11.55 -7.37 16.55
N GLU A 131 -11.09 -7.09 17.75
CA GLU A 131 -11.85 -7.38 18.98
C GLU A 131 -13.19 -6.67 19.00
N GLU A 132 -13.24 -5.40 18.63
CA GLU A 132 -14.49 -4.64 18.52
C GLU A 132 -15.44 -5.27 17.49
N ALA A 133 -14.92 -5.69 16.34
CA ALA A 133 -15.71 -6.34 15.30
C ALA A 133 -16.28 -7.67 15.79
N VAL A 134 -15.47 -8.47 16.49
CA VAL A 134 -15.89 -9.76 17.06
C VAL A 134 -16.97 -9.53 18.12
N GLN A 135 -16.79 -8.57 19.02
CA GLN A 135 -17.78 -8.26 20.05
C GLN A 135 -19.11 -7.81 19.44
N ALA A 136 -19.07 -6.98 18.42
CA ALA A 136 -20.27 -6.55 17.70
C ALA A 136 -20.99 -7.74 17.04
N TRP A 137 -20.23 -8.70 16.52
CA TRP A 137 -20.78 -9.88 15.85
C TRP A 137 -21.43 -10.86 16.83
N LEU A 138 -20.88 -10.96 18.05
CA LEU A 138 -21.40 -11.87 19.09
C LEU A 138 -22.68 -11.36 19.76
N LYS A 139 -23.02 -10.10 19.60
CA LYS A 139 -24.26 -9.52 20.10
C LYS A 139 -25.42 -9.79 19.12
#